data_c4d6a596c9c10e8d91ce4926057a8503
#
_entry.id   c4d6a596c9c10e8d91ce4926057a8503
#
_cell.length_a   1.000
_cell.length_b   1.000
_cell.length_c   1.000
_cell.angle_alpha   90.00
_cell.angle_beta   90.00
_cell.angle_gamma   90.00
#
_symmetry.space_group_name_H-M   'P 1'
#
loop_
_entity.id
_entity.type
_entity.pdbx_description
1 polymer ?
#
loop_
_entity_poly.entity_id
_entity_poly.type
_entity_poly.pdbx_seq_one_letter_code
_entity_poly.pdbx_strand_id
1 'polypeptide(L)'
;MQEIKCKPDQFPYKAFEDAGYQITMHGLNQWNGVAFASKIPAEDIEIGFSGMPEFKEVQEARAIAATFDGIRLWSLYVPNGRTLDDPHFPYKLEWLDRLAAVTAETLENEPDLALALMGDFNIAPLDTDVWDINFFAGSTHVTPEERQAFEAFEQIGLQDVVRPRIPEGYTYWDYQQLRFPRNEGMRIDFILGSEAFAEKVKSASIERDERKGEGPSDHVPVVVEI
;
A
#
# COMPACT_ATOMS: atom_id res chain seq x y z
N MET A 1 6.41 -3.50 -3.70
CA MET A 1 6.25 -2.70 -4.95
C MET A 1 4.82 -2.77 -5.41
N GLN A 2 4.26 -1.64 -5.79
CA GLN A 2 2.91 -1.50 -6.33
C GLN A 2 2.98 -0.97 -7.75
N GLU A 3 1.89 -1.09 -8.49
CA GLU A 3 1.79 -0.61 -9.88
C GLU A 3 2.90 -1.13 -10.81
N ILE A 4 3.29 -2.40 -10.67
CA ILE A 4 4.33 -2.97 -11.54
C ILE A 4 3.92 -3.05 -13.01
N LYS A 5 2.62 -2.93 -13.31
CA LYS A 5 2.01 -2.69 -14.65
C LYS A 5 2.50 -3.63 -15.74
N CYS A 6 2.79 -4.87 -15.40
CA CYS A 6 3.26 -5.87 -16.36
C CYS A 6 2.77 -7.28 -16.01
N LYS A 7 2.84 -8.18 -16.99
CA LYS A 7 2.68 -9.61 -16.80
C LYS A 7 4.00 -10.23 -16.31
N PRO A 8 3.98 -11.48 -15.79
CA PRO A 8 5.19 -12.15 -15.34
C PRO A 8 6.30 -12.23 -16.41
N ASP A 9 5.95 -12.49 -17.67
CA ASP A 9 6.90 -12.59 -18.77
C ASP A 9 7.53 -11.25 -19.21
N GLN A 10 6.99 -10.13 -18.73
CA GLN A 10 7.45 -8.77 -19.02
C GLN A 10 8.25 -8.15 -17.87
N PHE A 11 8.23 -8.79 -16.68
CA PHE A 11 8.92 -8.27 -15.53
C PHE A 11 10.44 -8.38 -15.68
N PRO A 12 11.23 -7.37 -15.32
CA PRO A 12 12.69 -7.35 -15.53
C PRO A 12 13.46 -8.16 -14.48
N TYR A 13 13.13 -9.44 -14.31
CA TYR A 13 13.73 -10.33 -13.30
C TYR A 13 15.24 -10.25 -13.23
N LYS A 14 15.89 -10.30 -14.41
CA LYS A 14 17.37 -10.32 -14.47
C LYS A 14 18.01 -9.13 -13.77
N ALA A 15 17.43 -7.95 -13.86
CA ALA A 15 17.97 -6.75 -13.21
C ALA A 15 17.94 -6.87 -11.68
N PHE A 16 16.89 -7.48 -11.13
CA PHE A 16 16.76 -7.73 -9.69
C PHE A 16 17.66 -8.90 -9.23
N GLU A 17 17.72 -9.98 -10.01
CA GLU A 17 18.58 -11.12 -9.72
C GLU A 17 20.05 -10.73 -9.72
N ASP A 18 20.51 -9.93 -10.70
CA ASP A 18 21.87 -9.41 -10.78
C ASP A 18 22.20 -8.51 -9.56
N ALA A 19 21.19 -7.89 -8.94
CA ALA A 19 21.30 -7.12 -7.69
C ALA A 19 21.11 -7.98 -6.42
N GLY A 20 20.92 -9.29 -6.57
CA GLY A 20 20.79 -10.25 -5.47
C GLY A 20 19.39 -10.36 -4.87
N TYR A 21 18.35 -9.93 -5.60
CA TYR A 21 16.97 -10.05 -5.16
C TYR A 21 16.24 -11.21 -5.83
N GLN A 22 15.40 -11.89 -5.08
CA GLN A 22 14.38 -12.80 -5.55
C GLN A 22 13.07 -12.03 -5.69
N ILE A 23 12.32 -12.30 -6.76
CA ILE A 23 11.05 -11.63 -7.05
C ILE A 23 9.88 -12.57 -6.83
N THR A 24 8.92 -12.12 -6.04
CA THR A 24 7.60 -12.73 -5.90
C THR A 24 6.58 -11.69 -6.32
N MET A 25 5.82 -11.97 -7.39
CA MET A 25 4.93 -10.96 -7.98
C MET A 25 3.60 -11.52 -8.41
N HIS A 26 2.60 -10.64 -8.46
CA HIS A 26 1.31 -10.85 -9.08
C HIS A 26 0.99 -9.68 -10.00
N GLY A 27 0.85 -9.95 -11.30
CA GLY A 27 0.52 -8.95 -12.32
C GLY A 27 -0.19 -9.61 -13.49
N LEU A 28 -1.25 -8.98 -13.97
CA LEU A 28 -2.13 -9.50 -15.03
C LEU A 28 -2.01 -8.72 -16.34
N ASN A 29 -1.71 -7.42 -16.24
CA ASN A 29 -1.72 -6.50 -17.37
C ASN A 29 -0.98 -5.20 -17.02
N GLN A 30 -1.20 -4.14 -17.80
CA GLN A 30 -0.56 -2.82 -17.68
C GLN A 30 -1.18 -1.87 -16.64
N TRP A 31 -2.18 -2.30 -15.85
CA TRP A 31 -2.95 -1.35 -15.01
C TRP A 31 -2.64 -1.44 -13.51
N ASN A 32 -2.32 -2.59 -13.01
CA ASN A 32 -2.04 -2.81 -11.59
C ASN A 32 -0.84 -3.75 -11.42
N GLY A 33 -0.84 -4.55 -10.39
CA GLY A 33 0.22 -5.48 -10.10
C GLY A 33 1.03 -5.09 -8.86
N VAL A 34 1.39 -6.11 -8.09
CA VAL A 34 2.11 -5.99 -6.82
C VAL A 34 3.26 -6.98 -6.78
N ALA A 35 4.32 -6.66 -6.04
CA ALA A 35 5.47 -7.55 -5.94
C ALA A 35 6.29 -7.33 -4.68
N PHE A 36 7.05 -8.35 -4.33
CA PHE A 36 8.19 -8.28 -3.42
C PHE A 36 9.50 -8.46 -4.18
N ALA A 37 10.50 -7.69 -3.82
CA ALA A 37 11.90 -7.95 -4.13
C ALA A 37 12.61 -8.22 -2.81
N SER A 38 13.07 -9.44 -2.59
CA SER A 38 13.65 -9.86 -1.31
C SER A 38 15.02 -10.51 -1.49
N LYS A 39 15.92 -10.31 -0.52
CA LYS A 39 17.19 -11.01 -0.43
C LYS A 39 17.10 -12.34 0.32
N ILE A 40 15.96 -12.57 0.98
CA ILE A 40 15.65 -13.81 1.67
C ILE A 40 14.48 -14.52 0.98
N PRO A 41 14.36 -15.84 1.08
CA PRO A 41 13.26 -16.58 0.45
C PRO A 41 11.88 -16.09 0.94
N ALA A 42 10.92 -16.04 0.02
CA ALA A 42 9.52 -15.84 0.35
C ALA A 42 8.88 -17.21 0.65
N GLU A 43 8.21 -17.31 1.77
CA GLU A 43 7.45 -18.49 2.20
C GLU A 43 5.95 -18.16 2.24
N ASP A 44 5.09 -19.16 2.22
CA ASP A 44 3.63 -19.05 2.34
C ASP A 44 3.02 -17.95 1.45
N ILE A 45 3.38 -17.98 0.16
CA ILE A 45 2.93 -16.97 -0.79
C ILE A 45 1.42 -17.10 -1.01
N GLU A 46 0.70 -15.97 -0.88
CA GLU A 46 -0.73 -15.87 -1.12
C GLU A 46 -1.01 -14.76 -2.13
N ILE A 47 -1.76 -15.07 -3.18
CA ILE A 47 -2.19 -14.13 -4.22
C ILE A 47 -3.64 -13.74 -3.97
N GLY A 48 -3.89 -12.43 -3.80
CA GLY A 48 -5.17 -11.95 -3.32
C GLY A 48 -5.42 -12.33 -1.85
N PHE A 49 -6.63 -12.18 -1.39
CA PHE A 49 -7.08 -12.62 -0.05
C PHE A 49 -8.47 -13.25 -0.14
N SER A 50 -8.83 -14.05 0.85
CA SER A 50 -10.11 -14.77 0.87
C SER A 50 -11.31 -13.84 0.68
N GLY A 51 -12.10 -14.06 -0.36
CA GLY A 51 -13.26 -13.24 -0.71
C GLY A 51 -12.90 -11.85 -1.25
N MET A 52 -11.68 -11.64 -1.75
CA MET A 52 -11.30 -10.39 -2.41
C MET A 52 -12.29 -10.07 -3.55
N PRO A 53 -12.91 -8.88 -3.56
CA PRO A 53 -13.88 -8.51 -4.58
C PRO A 53 -13.29 -8.47 -5.99
N GLU A 54 -14.14 -8.71 -6.97
CA GLU A 54 -13.85 -8.58 -8.39
C GLU A 54 -14.38 -7.24 -8.93
N PHE A 55 -13.64 -6.65 -9.86
CA PHE A 55 -14.15 -5.53 -10.64
C PHE A 55 -14.44 -5.99 -12.07
N LYS A 56 -15.70 -5.91 -12.50
CA LYS A 56 -16.16 -6.37 -13.82
C LYS A 56 -15.73 -7.82 -14.12
N GLU A 57 -16.00 -8.71 -13.17
CA GLU A 57 -15.70 -10.15 -13.28
C GLU A 57 -14.19 -10.47 -13.35
N VAL A 58 -13.34 -9.52 -12.92
CA VAL A 58 -11.89 -9.70 -12.86
C VAL A 58 -11.40 -9.45 -11.44
N GLN A 59 -10.73 -10.43 -10.87
CA GLN A 59 -9.95 -10.25 -9.65
C GLN A 59 -8.63 -9.56 -10.04
N GLU A 60 -8.52 -8.27 -9.76
CA GLU A 60 -7.36 -7.46 -10.14
C GLU A 60 -6.12 -7.81 -9.31
N ALA A 61 -4.92 -7.65 -9.90
CA ALA A 61 -3.65 -7.91 -9.23
C ALA A 61 -3.29 -6.78 -8.26
N ARG A 62 -3.92 -6.77 -7.06
CA ARG A 62 -3.82 -5.69 -6.08
C ARG A 62 -3.30 -6.12 -4.71
N ALA A 63 -3.17 -7.41 -4.48
CA ALA A 63 -2.69 -7.93 -3.20
C ALA A 63 -1.83 -9.17 -3.42
N ILE A 64 -0.72 -9.24 -2.71
CA ILE A 64 0.12 -10.41 -2.57
C ILE A 64 0.71 -10.42 -1.16
N ALA A 65 0.69 -11.58 -0.52
CA ALA A 65 1.35 -11.77 0.75
C ALA A 65 2.46 -12.81 0.66
N ALA A 66 3.44 -12.69 1.53
CA ALA A 66 4.46 -13.70 1.76
C ALA A 66 5.02 -13.56 3.17
N THR A 67 5.59 -14.64 3.68
CA THR A 67 6.31 -14.66 4.95
C THR A 67 7.81 -14.58 4.69
N PHE A 68 8.48 -13.68 5.42
CA PHE A 68 9.93 -13.47 5.34
C PHE A 68 10.51 -13.54 6.75
N ASP A 69 11.28 -14.59 7.05
CA ASP A 69 11.90 -14.82 8.36
C ASP A 69 10.87 -14.68 9.52
N GLY A 70 9.72 -15.34 9.36
CA GLY A 70 8.62 -15.35 10.33
C GLY A 70 7.77 -14.07 10.38
N ILE A 71 7.99 -13.12 9.49
CA ILE A 71 7.19 -11.88 9.38
C ILE A 71 6.26 -11.97 8.17
N ARG A 72 4.95 -11.86 8.39
CA ARG A 72 3.93 -11.86 7.34
C ARG A 72 3.75 -10.48 6.75
N LEU A 73 4.08 -10.30 5.48
CA LEU A 73 4.00 -9.03 4.78
C LEU A 73 2.98 -9.09 3.65
N TRP A 74 2.17 -8.04 3.53
CA TRP A 74 1.29 -7.80 2.40
C TRP A 74 1.81 -6.63 1.56
N SER A 75 1.93 -6.80 0.24
CA SER A 75 2.08 -5.72 -0.71
C SER A 75 0.73 -5.42 -1.34
N LEU A 76 0.21 -4.23 -1.11
CA LEU A 76 -1.16 -3.82 -1.43
C LEU A 76 -1.19 -2.62 -2.38
N TYR A 77 -2.06 -2.69 -3.38
CA TYR A 77 -2.44 -1.58 -4.22
C TYR A 77 -3.95 -1.42 -4.18
N VAL A 78 -4.43 -0.66 -3.19
CA VAL A 78 -5.86 -0.42 -2.97
C VAL A 78 -6.47 0.29 -4.19
N PRO A 79 -7.68 -0.07 -4.64
CA PRO A 79 -8.34 0.64 -5.73
C PRO A 79 -8.41 2.15 -5.51
N ASN A 80 -8.14 2.94 -6.54
CA ASN A 80 -8.08 4.41 -6.43
C ASN A 80 -9.45 5.06 -6.11
N GLY A 81 -10.57 4.47 -6.55
CA GLY A 81 -11.90 5.06 -6.40
C GLY A 81 -12.29 6.00 -7.55
N ARG A 82 -11.35 6.64 -8.21
CA ARG A 82 -11.52 7.59 -9.34
C ARG A 82 -12.35 8.81 -8.99
N THR A 83 -13.68 8.75 -9.15
CA THR A 83 -14.64 9.77 -8.73
C THR A 83 -15.74 9.14 -7.89
N LEU A 84 -16.47 9.94 -7.10
CA LEU A 84 -17.45 9.42 -6.14
C LEU A 84 -18.65 8.74 -6.80
N ASP A 85 -18.92 9.04 -8.07
CA ASP A 85 -19.96 8.44 -8.90
C ASP A 85 -19.44 7.30 -9.81
N ASP A 86 -18.13 7.03 -9.84
CA ASP A 86 -17.55 5.90 -10.57
C ASP A 86 -17.80 4.59 -9.82
N PRO A 87 -18.15 3.50 -10.52
CA PRO A 87 -18.28 2.17 -9.90
C PRO A 87 -17.01 1.66 -9.18
N HIS A 88 -15.86 2.27 -9.43
CA HIS A 88 -14.61 1.98 -8.71
C HIS A 88 -14.64 2.45 -7.26
N PHE A 89 -15.46 3.46 -6.92
CA PHE A 89 -15.54 3.95 -5.55
C PHE A 89 -16.19 2.93 -4.59
N PRO A 90 -17.42 2.42 -4.84
CA PRO A 90 -17.96 1.36 -4.01
C PRO A 90 -17.12 0.08 -4.03
N TYR A 91 -16.50 -0.28 -5.16
CA TYR A 91 -15.56 -1.40 -5.24
C TYR A 91 -14.37 -1.22 -4.29
N LYS A 92 -13.80 -0.02 -4.21
CA LYS A 92 -12.73 0.32 -3.26
C LYS A 92 -13.16 0.08 -1.80
N LEU A 93 -14.34 0.57 -1.43
CA LEU A 93 -14.83 0.43 -0.06
C LEU A 93 -15.09 -1.04 0.31
N GLU A 94 -15.71 -1.81 -0.60
CA GLU A 94 -15.92 -3.25 -0.43
C GLU A 94 -14.58 -4.01 -0.31
N TRP A 95 -13.59 -3.64 -1.12
CA TRP A 95 -12.27 -4.24 -1.10
C TRP A 95 -11.56 -4.01 0.25
N LEU A 96 -11.64 -2.79 0.79
CA LEU A 96 -11.07 -2.42 2.09
C LEU A 96 -11.79 -3.13 3.25
N ASP A 97 -13.12 -3.16 3.23
CA ASP A 97 -13.93 -3.85 4.23
C ASP A 97 -13.58 -5.35 4.30
N ARG A 98 -13.48 -5.99 3.13
CA ARG A 98 -13.11 -7.41 3.08
C ARG A 98 -11.67 -7.66 3.53
N LEU A 99 -10.72 -6.81 3.17
CA LEU A 99 -9.34 -6.91 3.65
C LEU A 99 -9.28 -6.77 5.18
N ALA A 100 -10.00 -5.80 5.75
CA ALA A 100 -10.06 -5.62 7.20
C ALA A 100 -10.63 -6.85 7.90
N ALA A 101 -11.72 -7.43 7.36
CA ALA A 101 -12.34 -8.64 7.92
C ALA A 101 -11.38 -9.85 7.92
N VAL A 102 -10.69 -10.10 6.80
CA VAL A 102 -9.71 -11.20 6.70
C VAL A 102 -8.51 -10.97 7.63
N THR A 103 -8.06 -9.73 7.74
CA THR A 103 -6.95 -9.38 8.64
C THR A 103 -7.36 -9.57 10.11
N ALA A 104 -8.58 -9.16 10.48
CA ALA A 104 -9.11 -9.39 11.83
C ALA A 104 -9.14 -10.88 12.17
N GLU A 105 -9.69 -11.72 11.27
CA GLU A 105 -9.73 -13.17 11.43
C GLU A 105 -8.33 -13.77 11.59
N THR A 106 -7.35 -13.28 10.82
CA THR A 106 -5.95 -13.72 10.92
C THR A 106 -5.37 -13.40 12.29
N LEU A 107 -5.56 -12.17 12.79
CA LEU A 107 -5.01 -11.73 14.08
C LEU A 107 -5.76 -12.37 15.28
N GLU A 108 -7.03 -12.70 15.14
CA GLU A 108 -7.78 -13.47 16.14
C GLU A 108 -7.23 -14.90 16.28
N ASN A 109 -6.88 -15.54 15.16
CA ASN A 109 -6.31 -16.88 15.14
C ASN A 109 -4.84 -16.93 15.54
N GLU A 110 -4.08 -15.89 15.22
CA GLU A 110 -2.64 -15.77 15.46
C GLU A 110 -2.30 -14.40 16.10
N PRO A 111 -2.65 -14.19 17.39
CA PRO A 111 -2.50 -12.87 18.03
C PRO A 111 -1.05 -12.36 18.14
N ASP A 112 -0.08 -13.27 18.14
CA ASP A 112 1.35 -12.94 18.21
C ASP A 112 2.02 -12.83 16.82
N LEU A 113 1.23 -12.89 15.74
CA LEU A 113 1.76 -12.82 14.38
C LEU A 113 2.33 -11.42 14.09
N ALA A 114 3.62 -11.36 13.75
CA ALA A 114 4.21 -10.14 13.21
C ALA A 114 3.73 -9.95 11.76
N LEU A 115 2.68 -9.16 11.58
CA LEU A 115 2.02 -8.90 10.29
C LEU A 115 2.09 -7.43 9.93
N ALA A 116 2.34 -7.11 8.65
CA ALA A 116 2.21 -5.76 8.13
C ALA A 116 1.47 -5.70 6.78
N LEU A 117 0.50 -4.81 6.69
CA LEU A 117 -0.15 -4.36 5.45
C LEU A 117 0.62 -3.16 4.93
N MET A 118 1.20 -3.26 3.72
CA MET A 118 2.10 -2.23 3.18
C MET A 118 1.72 -1.86 1.75
N GLY A 119 1.72 -0.59 1.44
CA GLY A 119 1.56 -0.13 0.06
C GLY A 119 0.75 1.15 -0.08
N ASP A 120 0.22 1.33 -1.29
CA ASP A 120 -0.64 2.45 -1.63
C ASP A 120 -2.10 2.15 -1.23
N PHE A 121 -2.57 2.85 -0.20
CA PHE A 121 -3.95 2.73 0.29
C PHE A 121 -4.92 3.63 -0.48
N ASN A 122 -4.41 4.55 -1.29
CA ASN A 122 -5.23 5.54 -1.99
C ASN A 122 -6.20 6.30 -1.06
N ILE A 123 -5.85 6.45 0.22
CA ILE A 123 -6.61 7.19 1.24
C ILE A 123 -5.66 8.15 1.96
N ALA A 124 -6.11 9.36 2.20
CA ALA A 124 -5.49 10.35 3.09
C ALA A 124 -6.34 10.44 4.38
N PRO A 125 -5.96 9.73 5.46
CA PRO A 125 -6.79 9.62 6.67
C PRO A 125 -6.99 10.94 7.40
N LEU A 126 -5.99 11.83 7.38
CA LEU A 126 -6.02 13.12 8.06
C LEU A 126 -6.05 14.28 7.06
N ASP A 127 -6.56 15.44 7.49
CA ASP A 127 -6.54 16.66 6.67
C ASP A 127 -5.10 17.10 6.33
N THR A 128 -4.14 16.81 7.21
CA THR A 128 -2.71 17.08 7.02
C THR A 128 -2.03 16.12 6.04
N ASP A 129 -2.70 15.05 5.63
CA ASP A 129 -2.19 14.10 4.65
C ASP A 129 -2.39 14.56 3.20
N VAL A 130 -3.00 15.70 3.01
CA VAL A 130 -3.12 16.39 1.72
C VAL A 130 -2.64 17.83 1.85
N TRP A 131 -2.12 18.38 0.75
CA TRP A 131 -1.56 19.74 0.74
C TRP A 131 -2.59 20.86 0.97
N ASP A 132 -3.85 20.64 0.62
CA ASP A 132 -5.00 21.55 0.89
C ASP A 132 -6.30 20.74 0.89
N ILE A 133 -6.87 20.50 2.05
CA ILE A 133 -8.11 19.73 2.18
C ILE A 133 -9.30 20.33 1.42
N ASN A 134 -9.33 21.65 1.24
CA ASN A 134 -10.42 22.32 0.49
C ASN A 134 -10.30 22.01 -1.02
N PHE A 135 -9.08 21.82 -1.54
CA PHE A 135 -8.87 21.40 -2.93
C PHE A 135 -9.46 20.00 -3.19
N PHE A 136 -9.43 19.13 -2.18
CA PHE A 136 -9.94 17.76 -2.28
C PHE A 136 -11.42 17.62 -1.90
N ALA A 137 -12.12 18.71 -1.61
CA ALA A 137 -13.54 18.66 -1.28
C ALA A 137 -14.35 17.98 -2.40
N GLY A 138 -15.07 16.90 -2.06
CA GLY A 138 -15.84 16.10 -3.02
C GLY A 138 -15.01 15.17 -3.92
N SER A 139 -13.73 14.96 -3.60
CA SER A 139 -12.85 14.02 -4.30
C SER A 139 -12.69 12.72 -3.51
N THR A 140 -12.30 11.65 -4.19
CA THR A 140 -11.79 10.42 -3.55
C THR A 140 -10.54 10.70 -2.72
N HIS A 141 -10.10 9.77 -1.91
CA HIS A 141 -8.98 9.78 -0.96
C HIS A 141 -9.28 10.42 0.40
N VAL A 142 -10.24 11.34 0.50
CA VAL A 142 -10.50 12.13 1.72
C VAL A 142 -11.94 12.01 2.22
N THR A 143 -12.77 11.17 1.61
CA THR A 143 -14.17 11.03 2.01
C THR A 143 -14.29 10.44 3.41
N PRO A 144 -15.39 10.74 4.13
CA PRO A 144 -15.65 10.10 5.43
C PRO A 144 -15.67 8.57 5.35
N GLU A 145 -16.22 8.01 4.27
CA GLU A 145 -16.32 6.57 4.04
C GLU A 145 -14.94 5.94 3.87
N GLU A 146 -14.04 6.56 3.10
CA GLU A 146 -12.66 6.09 2.94
C GLU A 146 -11.87 6.16 4.25
N ARG A 147 -12.02 7.27 4.97
CA ARG A 147 -11.37 7.44 6.28
C ARG A 147 -11.88 6.45 7.32
N GLN A 148 -13.18 6.17 7.33
CA GLN A 148 -13.76 5.14 8.18
C GLN A 148 -13.23 3.74 7.81
N ALA A 149 -13.08 3.42 6.52
CA ALA A 149 -12.50 2.17 6.07
C ALA A 149 -11.02 2.04 6.48
N PHE A 150 -10.27 3.14 6.50
CA PHE A 150 -8.88 3.15 7.00
C PHE A 150 -8.83 2.98 8.53
N GLU A 151 -9.70 3.67 9.27
CA GLU A 151 -9.81 3.56 10.73
C GLU A 151 -10.16 2.13 11.18
N ALA A 152 -10.90 1.37 10.37
CA ALA A 152 -11.23 -0.01 10.66
C ALA A 152 -9.98 -0.90 10.85
N PHE A 153 -8.87 -0.61 10.18
CA PHE A 153 -7.59 -1.31 10.40
C PHE A 153 -7.01 -1.02 11.78
N GLU A 154 -7.15 0.19 12.28
CA GLU A 154 -6.71 0.54 13.64
C GLU A 154 -7.59 -0.15 14.70
N GLN A 155 -8.91 -0.23 14.44
CA GLN A 155 -9.88 -0.88 15.33
C GLN A 155 -9.63 -2.39 15.50
N ILE A 156 -9.06 -3.05 14.50
CA ILE A 156 -8.67 -4.46 14.57
C ILE A 156 -7.24 -4.68 15.13
N GLY A 157 -6.58 -3.61 15.60
CA GLY A 157 -5.28 -3.69 16.29
C GLY A 157 -4.05 -3.42 15.42
N LEU A 158 -4.22 -2.98 14.16
CA LEU A 158 -3.08 -2.52 13.37
C LEU A 158 -2.70 -1.07 13.74
N GLN A 159 -1.44 -0.72 13.57
CA GLN A 159 -0.88 0.59 13.87
C GLN A 159 -0.13 1.14 12.66
N ASP A 160 -0.31 2.43 12.32
CA ASP A 160 0.61 3.11 11.41
C ASP A 160 1.98 3.23 12.11
N VAL A 161 2.93 2.39 11.69
CA VAL A 161 4.25 2.33 12.33
C VAL A 161 5.21 3.43 11.88
N VAL A 162 4.83 4.19 10.86
CA VAL A 162 5.63 5.29 10.31
C VAL A 162 5.30 6.62 10.97
N ARG A 163 4.01 6.94 11.13
CA ARG A 163 3.54 8.24 11.63
C ARG A 163 4.08 8.64 13.02
N PRO A 164 4.21 7.76 14.01
CA PRO A 164 4.80 8.13 15.30
C PRO A 164 6.26 8.60 15.21
N ARG A 165 6.96 8.23 14.13
CA ARG A 165 8.36 8.58 13.87
C ARG A 165 8.50 9.75 12.89
N ILE A 166 7.58 9.82 11.93
CA ILE A 166 7.49 10.85 10.90
C ILE A 166 6.05 11.38 10.86
N PRO A 167 5.72 12.33 11.76
CA PRO A 167 4.35 12.85 11.88
C PRO A 167 3.83 13.51 10.61
N GLU A 168 4.71 14.20 9.88
CA GLU A 168 4.39 14.94 8.65
C GLU A 168 5.22 14.43 7.49
N GLY A 169 4.67 14.55 6.27
CA GLY A 169 5.35 14.19 5.03
C GLY A 169 4.41 13.50 4.06
N TYR A 170 4.60 13.80 2.79
CA TYR A 170 3.84 13.19 1.70
C TYR A 170 4.63 12.03 1.09
N THR A 171 3.90 11.11 0.48
CA THR A 171 4.47 9.92 -0.20
C THR A 171 4.22 9.96 -1.70
N TYR A 172 3.29 10.81 -2.17
CA TYR A 172 2.85 10.94 -3.54
C TYR A 172 2.77 12.41 -3.99
N TRP A 173 3.17 12.69 -5.23
CA TRP A 173 2.98 13.98 -5.93
C TRP A 173 2.68 13.72 -7.41
N ASP A 174 1.50 14.16 -7.87
CA ASP A 174 1.14 14.08 -9.29
C ASP A 174 2.26 14.68 -10.18
N TYR A 175 2.51 14.05 -11.31
CA TYR A 175 3.46 14.57 -12.32
C TYR A 175 3.04 15.91 -12.91
N GLN A 176 1.73 16.18 -12.91
CA GLN A 176 1.16 17.37 -13.53
C GLN A 176 1.33 18.60 -12.63
N GLN A 177 1.18 19.79 -13.25
CA GLN A 177 1.07 21.08 -12.57
C GLN A 177 2.24 21.43 -11.61
N LEU A 178 3.41 20.84 -11.78
CA LEU A 178 4.59 21.07 -10.92
C LEU A 178 4.30 20.79 -9.42
N ARG A 179 3.49 19.77 -9.12
CA ARG A 179 3.07 19.44 -7.76
C ARG A 179 4.27 19.16 -6.84
N PHE A 180 5.25 18.40 -7.29
CA PHE A 180 6.41 18.07 -6.47
C PHE A 180 7.26 19.31 -6.10
N PRO A 181 7.67 20.21 -7.04
CA PRO A 181 8.38 21.43 -6.67
C PRO A 181 7.62 22.34 -5.71
N ARG A 182 6.29 22.39 -5.79
CA ARG A 182 5.43 23.18 -4.89
C ARG A 182 5.10 22.48 -3.58
N ASN A 183 5.55 21.23 -3.43
CA ASN A 183 5.22 20.35 -2.32
C ASN A 183 3.71 20.14 -2.11
N GLU A 184 2.95 20.08 -3.19
CA GLU A 184 1.52 19.82 -3.22
C GLU A 184 1.30 18.30 -3.34
N GLY A 185 1.51 17.58 -2.25
CA GLY A 185 1.50 16.12 -2.21
C GLY A 185 0.36 15.53 -1.39
N MET A 186 0.35 14.20 -1.33
CA MET A 186 -0.51 13.40 -0.45
C MET A 186 0.31 12.34 0.27
N ARG A 187 -0.11 11.97 1.47
CA ARG A 187 0.36 10.78 2.17
C ARG A 187 -0.70 9.70 2.04
N ILE A 188 -0.47 8.75 1.15
CA ILE A 188 -1.39 7.68 0.79
C ILE A 188 -0.74 6.29 0.83
N ASP A 189 0.58 6.24 1.07
CA ASP A 189 1.32 4.99 1.25
C ASP A 189 1.59 4.78 2.74
N PHE A 190 1.27 3.59 3.24
CA PHE A 190 1.34 3.26 4.65
C PHE A 190 1.96 1.90 4.90
N ILE A 191 2.45 1.72 6.13
CA ILE A 191 2.82 0.43 6.71
C ILE A 191 2.01 0.30 8.01
N LEU A 192 0.96 -0.53 7.95
CA LEU A 192 0.10 -0.82 9.09
C LEU A 192 0.53 -2.16 9.69
N GLY A 193 1.11 -2.14 10.88
CA GLY A 193 1.65 -3.32 11.56
C GLY A 193 0.80 -3.80 12.72
N SER A 194 0.75 -5.11 12.93
CA SER A 194 0.28 -5.70 14.19
C SER A 194 1.16 -5.24 15.36
N GLU A 195 0.73 -5.42 16.61
CA GLU A 195 1.53 -5.10 17.78
C GLU A 195 2.90 -5.78 17.73
N ALA A 196 2.94 -7.08 17.41
CA ALA A 196 4.18 -7.86 17.31
C ALA A 196 5.11 -7.36 16.17
N PHE A 197 4.57 -6.77 15.11
CA PHE A 197 5.37 -6.11 14.07
C PHE A 197 5.83 -4.73 14.55
N ALA A 198 4.95 -3.93 15.11
CA ALA A 198 5.24 -2.56 15.56
C ALA A 198 6.37 -2.50 16.61
N GLU A 199 6.43 -3.49 17.50
CA GLU A 199 7.50 -3.64 18.49
C GLU A 199 8.89 -3.87 17.89
N LYS A 200 8.95 -4.45 16.68
CA LYS A 200 10.21 -4.67 15.96
C LYS A 200 10.75 -3.42 15.27
N VAL A 201 9.90 -2.42 15.01
CA VAL A 201 10.28 -1.24 14.23
C VAL A 201 11.18 -0.31 15.02
N LYS A 202 12.41 -0.13 14.54
CA LYS A 202 13.45 0.72 15.14
C LYS A 202 13.43 2.13 14.58
N SER A 203 13.31 2.25 13.26
CA SER A 203 13.31 3.55 12.55
C SER A 203 12.32 3.54 11.40
N ALA A 204 12.00 4.73 10.90
CA ALA A 204 11.22 4.92 9.68
C ALA A 204 11.73 6.12 8.88
N SER A 205 11.56 6.08 7.56
CA SER A 205 11.84 7.23 6.68
C SER A 205 10.86 7.28 5.50
N ILE A 206 10.70 8.47 4.93
CA ILE A 206 10.03 8.72 3.66
C ILE A 206 11.08 9.30 2.72
N GLU A 207 11.47 8.54 1.71
CA GLU A 207 12.61 8.86 0.84
C GLU A 207 12.23 9.88 -0.25
N ARG A 208 11.85 11.10 0.16
CA ARG A 208 11.37 12.17 -0.71
C ARG A 208 12.31 12.48 -1.87
N ASP A 209 13.60 12.34 -1.65
CA ASP A 209 14.62 12.70 -2.64
C ASP A 209 14.67 11.75 -3.84
N GLU A 210 14.09 10.56 -3.74
CA GLU A 210 13.91 9.63 -4.86
C GLU A 210 13.00 10.21 -5.96
N ARG A 211 12.19 11.23 -5.64
CA ARG A 211 11.42 12.03 -6.63
C ARG A 211 12.29 12.95 -7.51
N LYS A 212 13.57 13.13 -7.19
CA LYS A 212 14.49 14.02 -7.91
C LYS A 212 15.27 13.32 -9.01
N GLY A 213 15.16 12.00 -9.15
CA GLY A 213 15.86 11.20 -10.14
C GLY A 213 15.40 11.44 -11.58
N GLU A 214 16.00 10.73 -12.53
CA GLU A 214 15.56 10.71 -13.93
C GLU A 214 14.40 9.70 -14.10
N GLY A 215 13.25 10.15 -14.59
CA GLY A 215 12.06 9.33 -14.75
C GLY A 215 11.52 8.70 -13.44
N PRO A 216 11.46 9.48 -12.32
CA PRO A 216 11.09 8.92 -11.04
C PRO A 216 9.62 8.52 -11.00
N SER A 217 9.25 7.63 -10.07
CA SER A 217 7.85 7.38 -9.72
C SER A 217 7.19 8.67 -9.18
N ASP A 218 5.87 8.79 -9.28
CA ASP A 218 5.07 9.81 -8.58
C ASP A 218 4.93 9.53 -7.07
N HIS A 219 5.24 8.31 -6.64
CA HIS A 219 5.41 7.93 -5.24
C HIS A 219 6.89 7.88 -4.83
N VAL A 220 7.13 7.91 -3.53
CA VAL A 220 8.45 7.69 -2.94
C VAL A 220 8.43 6.50 -2.00
N PRO A 221 9.57 5.82 -1.78
CA PRO A 221 9.65 4.73 -0.82
C PRO A 221 9.32 5.18 0.60
N VAL A 222 8.49 4.38 1.27
CA VAL A 222 8.29 4.44 2.72
C VAL A 222 9.05 3.26 3.31
N VAL A 223 9.96 3.54 4.23
CA VAL A 223 10.91 2.54 4.73
C VAL A 223 10.78 2.41 6.25
N VAL A 224 10.82 1.19 6.74
CA VAL A 224 11.01 0.88 8.16
C VAL A 224 12.19 -0.05 8.33
N GLU A 225 12.92 0.11 9.41
CA GLU A 225 13.96 -0.79 9.87
C GLU A 225 13.45 -1.58 11.07
N ILE A 226 13.61 -2.91 11.04
CA ILE A 226 13.14 -3.83 12.06
C ILE A 226 14.27 -4.67 12.65
#